data_4d24bc62874108a710ceba0195bbf7fe
#
_entry.id   4d24bc62874108a710ceba0195bbf7fe
#
_cell.length_a   1.000
_cell.length_b   1.000
_cell.length_c   1.000
_cell.angle_alpha   90.00
_cell.angle_beta   90.00
_cell.angle_gamma   90.00
#
_symmetry.space_group_name_H-M   'P 1'
#
loop_
_entity.id
_entity.type
_entity.pdbx_description
1 polymer ?
#
loop_
_entity_poly.entity_id
_entity_poly.type
_entity_poly.pdbx_seq_one_letter_code
_entity_poly.pdbx_strand_id
1 'polypeptide(L)'
;AMMHGYMAFDKDDTLLVPFRTWRNTITSEASDKLTEVFDFNIPQRWSIAHLYQAVLNKEAHVKDVNFFTTLAGYIHWQLTGKKVLGVGDASGMFPIDSTTGDYDEKMLGQFDELVAPEGFAWKIKDILPGVLSAGEDAGVLTEEGAKKLDVSGKLQAGTRVCPPEGDAGTGMVATNSIEVRTGNVSAGTSVFAMIVLENRLKKAYRQIDMVTTPVGDAVAMVHCNNCTSEINAWVDLFSEYSKLMGIEVAPEEIFDKLFKQALLAEKDGGGIVAYNYFSGEHVTGFEEGRPLLVRETNAKFNLPNLMRVQLYTALGALKTGLDILFKEEKVEVDSIFGHGGYFTIKGVGQKILAGAINTPVSVMETAGEGGAWGIAILASYMVNKKDGQSLQDYLSNEVFANQHGEVVEPDPEDVKGFDEFIEKYTKCLAIERAAVENLENTR
;
A
#
# COMPACT_ATOMS: atom_id res chain seq x y z
N ALA A 1 -7.97 -1.94 -10.25
CA ALA A 1 -8.81 -2.43 -9.15
C ALA A 1 -7.96 -2.67 -7.90
N MET A 2 -8.57 -3.18 -6.79
CA MET A 2 -7.78 -3.61 -5.63
C MET A 2 -6.78 -4.69 -6.03
N MET A 3 -5.59 -4.64 -5.48
CA MET A 3 -4.58 -5.70 -5.62
C MET A 3 -4.96 -6.95 -4.83
N HIS A 4 -4.27 -8.05 -5.12
CA HIS A 4 -4.35 -9.32 -4.39
C HIS A 4 -5.73 -10.01 -4.50
N GLY A 5 -5.95 -10.97 -3.63
CA GLY A 5 -7.16 -11.78 -3.60
C GLY A 5 -7.08 -13.01 -4.50
N TYR A 6 -8.14 -13.82 -4.50
CA TYR A 6 -8.14 -15.13 -5.13
C TYR A 6 -9.46 -15.40 -5.85
N MET A 7 -9.40 -15.44 -7.17
CA MET A 7 -10.49 -15.85 -8.06
C MET A 7 -9.99 -17.03 -8.91
N ALA A 8 -10.46 -18.22 -8.65
CA ALA A 8 -10.04 -19.46 -9.32
C ALA A 8 -11.13 -20.00 -10.25
N PHE A 9 -10.74 -20.41 -11.42
CA PHE A 9 -11.62 -20.87 -12.50
C PHE A 9 -11.21 -22.26 -13.00
N ASP A 10 -12.19 -23.06 -13.42
CA ASP A 10 -11.97 -24.32 -14.08
C ASP A 10 -11.66 -24.16 -15.58
N LYS A 11 -11.51 -25.30 -16.29
CA LYS A 11 -11.26 -25.34 -17.73
C LYS A 11 -12.39 -24.78 -18.60
N ASP A 12 -13.59 -24.65 -18.05
CA ASP A 12 -14.79 -24.12 -18.71
C ASP A 12 -15.04 -22.65 -18.31
N ASP A 13 -14.04 -22.02 -17.67
CA ASP A 13 -14.08 -20.62 -17.20
C ASP A 13 -15.14 -20.36 -16.11
N THR A 14 -15.55 -21.41 -15.38
CA THR A 14 -16.48 -21.32 -14.26
C THR A 14 -15.75 -20.98 -12.97
N LEU A 15 -16.26 -20.00 -12.20
CA LEU A 15 -15.69 -19.66 -10.89
C LEU A 15 -15.88 -20.82 -9.91
N LEU A 16 -14.78 -21.34 -9.39
CA LEU A 16 -14.76 -22.55 -8.54
C LEU A 16 -15.17 -22.30 -7.10
N VAL A 17 -14.84 -21.14 -6.57
CA VAL A 17 -15.13 -20.72 -5.19
C VAL A 17 -15.48 -19.23 -5.14
N PRO A 18 -16.21 -18.75 -4.11
CA PRO A 18 -16.44 -17.32 -3.93
C PRO A 18 -15.13 -16.53 -3.88
N PHE A 19 -15.14 -15.31 -4.42
CA PHE A 19 -13.98 -14.41 -4.41
C PHE A 19 -13.50 -14.14 -2.98
N ARG A 20 -12.23 -14.44 -2.72
CA ARG A 20 -11.53 -14.12 -1.46
C ARG A 20 -10.75 -12.83 -1.68
N THR A 21 -11.16 -11.76 -1.01
CA THR A 21 -10.51 -10.43 -1.14
C THR A 21 -9.24 -10.36 -0.31
N TRP A 22 -8.46 -9.30 -0.49
CA TRP A 22 -7.26 -9.01 0.30
C TRP A 22 -7.48 -8.92 1.82
N ARG A 23 -8.72 -8.68 2.28
CA ARG A 23 -9.10 -8.64 3.70
C ARG A 23 -9.25 -10.01 4.33
N ASN A 24 -9.21 -11.07 3.55
CA ASN A 24 -9.34 -12.43 4.05
C ASN A 24 -8.01 -12.88 4.68
N THR A 25 -8.02 -13.24 5.95
CA THR A 25 -6.83 -13.53 6.76
C THR A 25 -6.69 -15.02 7.12
N ILE A 26 -7.32 -15.93 6.37
CA ILE A 26 -7.28 -17.39 6.66
C ILE A 26 -5.95 -18.04 6.27
N THR A 27 -5.00 -17.31 5.72
CA THR A 27 -3.83 -17.80 4.99
C THR A 27 -2.53 -17.72 5.79
N SER A 28 -2.60 -17.65 7.12
CA SER A 28 -1.41 -17.49 7.98
C SER A 28 -0.40 -18.62 7.80
N GLU A 29 -0.87 -19.87 7.84
CA GLU A 29 -0.02 -21.06 7.69
C GLU A 29 0.66 -21.09 6.30
N ALA A 30 -0.10 -20.81 5.25
CA ALA A 30 0.42 -20.75 3.87
C ALA A 30 1.44 -19.62 3.71
N SER A 31 1.16 -18.45 4.24
CA SER A 31 2.05 -17.29 4.24
C SER A 31 3.40 -17.61 4.89
N ASP A 32 3.37 -18.23 6.08
CA ASP A 32 4.57 -18.61 6.81
C ASP A 32 5.40 -19.63 6.04
N LYS A 33 4.75 -20.67 5.53
CA LYS A 33 5.44 -21.75 4.80
C LYS A 33 6.04 -21.25 3.48
N LEU A 34 5.29 -20.46 2.71
CA LEU A 34 5.79 -19.92 1.44
C LEU A 34 6.94 -18.94 1.66
N THR A 35 6.87 -18.10 2.70
CA THR A 35 7.98 -17.19 3.04
C THR A 35 9.25 -17.94 3.38
N GLU A 36 9.14 -19.06 4.13
CA GLU A 36 10.28 -19.92 4.44
C GLU A 36 10.87 -20.56 3.17
N VAL A 37 10.02 -21.13 2.30
CA VAL A 37 10.45 -21.86 1.10
C VAL A 37 11.10 -20.92 0.07
N PHE A 38 10.56 -19.74 -0.10
CA PHE A 38 11.03 -18.78 -1.11
C PHE A 38 12.17 -17.90 -0.62
N ASP A 39 12.41 -17.82 0.70
CA ASP A 39 13.23 -16.77 1.31
C ASP A 39 12.82 -15.37 0.82
N PHE A 40 11.49 -15.17 0.76
CA PHE A 40 10.82 -13.98 0.24
C PHE A 40 9.51 -13.79 0.99
N ASN A 41 9.21 -12.58 1.48
CA ASN A 41 7.99 -12.35 2.24
C ASN A 41 6.75 -12.54 1.37
N ILE A 42 5.89 -13.47 1.76
CA ILE A 42 4.58 -13.72 1.13
C ILE A 42 3.49 -13.32 2.12
N PRO A 43 2.91 -12.11 1.99
CA PRO A 43 1.83 -11.66 2.87
C PRO A 43 0.58 -12.51 2.76
N GLN A 44 -0.18 -12.60 3.83
CA GLN A 44 -1.43 -13.38 3.89
C GLN A 44 -2.45 -13.01 2.80
N ARG A 45 -2.46 -11.75 2.35
CA ARG A 45 -3.40 -11.25 1.35
C ARG A 45 -3.07 -11.63 -0.09
N TRP A 46 -1.87 -12.16 -0.37
CA TRP A 46 -1.44 -12.50 -1.72
C TRP A 46 -2.19 -13.71 -2.30
N SER A 47 -2.38 -13.69 -3.62
CA SER A 47 -3.15 -14.73 -4.31
C SER A 47 -2.54 -16.13 -4.15
N ILE A 48 -1.20 -16.23 -4.17
CA ILE A 48 -0.50 -17.52 -3.97
C ILE A 48 -0.67 -18.06 -2.55
N ALA A 49 -0.76 -17.20 -1.54
CA ALA A 49 -1.04 -17.62 -0.16
C ALA A 49 -2.45 -18.25 -0.07
N HIS A 50 -3.42 -17.68 -0.76
CA HIS A 50 -4.78 -18.25 -0.82
C HIS A 50 -4.83 -19.59 -1.56
N LEU A 51 -4.12 -19.73 -2.69
CA LEU A 51 -4.05 -20.98 -3.41
C LEU A 51 -3.39 -22.07 -2.53
N TYR A 52 -2.25 -21.74 -1.90
CA TYR A 52 -1.55 -22.73 -1.08
C TYR A 52 -2.33 -23.06 0.21
N GLN A 53 -3.03 -22.11 0.82
CA GLN A 53 -3.90 -22.41 1.95
C GLN A 53 -5.04 -23.35 1.56
N ALA A 54 -5.60 -23.19 0.37
CA ALA A 54 -6.60 -24.12 -0.16
C ALA A 54 -6.03 -25.53 -0.36
N VAL A 55 -4.75 -25.65 -0.77
CA VAL A 55 -4.03 -26.93 -0.82
C VAL A 55 -3.91 -27.55 0.57
N LEU A 56 -3.42 -26.78 1.57
CA LEU A 56 -3.26 -27.23 2.95
C LEU A 56 -4.60 -27.69 3.56
N ASN A 57 -5.67 -26.97 3.29
CA ASN A 57 -7.02 -27.30 3.73
C ASN A 57 -7.65 -28.45 2.94
N LYS A 58 -6.98 -28.98 1.91
CA LYS A 58 -7.51 -30.01 0.99
C LYS A 58 -8.86 -29.64 0.38
N GLU A 59 -9.02 -28.37 0.01
CA GLU A 59 -10.24 -27.88 -0.61
C GLU A 59 -10.45 -28.56 -1.98
N ALA A 60 -11.65 -29.09 -2.21
CA ALA A 60 -11.95 -29.94 -3.36
C ALA A 60 -11.71 -29.28 -4.73
N HIS A 61 -11.84 -27.95 -4.81
CA HIS A 61 -11.70 -27.20 -6.05
C HIS A 61 -10.25 -27.12 -6.57
N VAL A 62 -9.24 -27.29 -5.71
CA VAL A 62 -7.82 -27.01 -6.06
C VAL A 62 -7.35 -27.87 -7.24
N LYS A 63 -7.78 -29.12 -7.32
CA LYS A 63 -7.43 -30.05 -8.41
C LYS A 63 -7.99 -29.62 -9.77
N ASP A 64 -9.08 -28.85 -9.77
CA ASP A 64 -9.81 -28.41 -10.97
C ASP A 64 -9.42 -26.98 -11.41
N VAL A 65 -8.46 -26.32 -10.70
CA VAL A 65 -7.98 -24.99 -11.06
C VAL A 65 -7.26 -25.07 -12.42
N ASN A 66 -7.73 -24.27 -13.36
CA ASN A 66 -7.12 -24.10 -14.69
C ASN A 66 -6.61 -22.66 -14.90
N PHE A 67 -7.11 -21.73 -14.12
CA PHE A 67 -6.70 -20.33 -14.13
C PHE A 67 -7.07 -19.67 -12.81
N PHE A 68 -6.21 -18.79 -12.28
CA PHE A 68 -6.59 -17.90 -11.19
C PHE A 68 -6.03 -16.50 -11.40
N THR A 69 -6.71 -15.50 -10.87
CA THR A 69 -6.38 -14.09 -11.13
C THR A 69 -6.87 -13.17 -10.02
N THR A 70 -6.50 -11.90 -10.12
CA THR A 70 -7.02 -10.78 -9.32
C THR A 70 -8.33 -10.25 -9.90
N LEU A 71 -8.96 -9.31 -9.18
CA LEU A 71 -10.15 -8.62 -9.69
C LEU A 71 -9.84 -7.80 -10.95
N ALA A 72 -8.66 -7.15 -11.02
CA ALA A 72 -8.26 -6.38 -12.20
C ALA A 72 -8.13 -7.27 -13.43
N GLY A 73 -7.46 -8.42 -13.27
CA GLY A 73 -7.33 -9.41 -14.35
C GLY A 73 -8.66 -9.99 -14.78
N TYR A 74 -9.56 -10.28 -13.85
CA TYR A 74 -10.91 -10.76 -14.17
C TYR A 74 -11.71 -9.75 -14.99
N ILE A 75 -11.73 -8.49 -14.57
CA ILE A 75 -12.43 -7.42 -15.31
C ILE A 75 -11.84 -7.26 -16.72
N HIS A 76 -10.51 -7.22 -16.82
CA HIS A 76 -9.81 -7.14 -18.10
C HIS A 76 -10.18 -8.29 -19.03
N TRP A 77 -10.11 -9.52 -18.53
CA TRP A 77 -10.49 -10.71 -19.29
C TRP A 77 -11.94 -10.67 -19.76
N GLN A 78 -12.86 -10.23 -18.91
CA GLN A 78 -14.29 -10.09 -19.28
C GLN A 78 -14.53 -9.02 -20.37
N LEU A 79 -13.63 -8.05 -20.51
CA LEU A 79 -13.75 -6.97 -21.49
C LEU A 79 -13.01 -7.28 -22.81
N THR A 80 -11.92 -8.03 -22.75
CA THR A 80 -10.99 -8.22 -23.87
C THR A 80 -10.84 -9.66 -24.33
N GLY A 81 -11.25 -10.62 -23.51
CA GLY A 81 -10.99 -12.06 -23.72
C GLY A 81 -9.54 -12.47 -23.41
N LYS A 82 -8.66 -11.56 -22.92
CA LYS A 82 -7.25 -11.83 -22.63
C LYS A 82 -7.03 -12.07 -21.13
N LYS A 83 -6.33 -13.16 -20.81
CA LYS A 83 -5.96 -13.58 -19.44
C LYS A 83 -4.56 -13.05 -19.10
N VAL A 84 -4.43 -11.76 -18.89
CA VAL A 84 -3.15 -11.07 -18.62
C VAL A 84 -3.30 -10.10 -17.43
N LEU A 85 -2.16 -9.75 -16.83
CA LEU A 85 -2.02 -8.69 -15.82
C LEU A 85 -0.89 -7.74 -16.18
N GLY A 86 -0.96 -6.52 -15.71
CA GLY A 86 0.20 -5.66 -15.59
C GLY A 86 1.16 -6.18 -14.53
N VAL A 87 2.44 -5.96 -14.73
CA VAL A 87 3.49 -6.49 -13.85
C VAL A 87 3.35 -6.04 -12.41
N GLY A 88 2.85 -4.81 -12.19
CA GLY A 88 2.58 -4.28 -10.85
C GLY A 88 1.53 -5.11 -10.10
N ASP A 89 0.41 -5.42 -10.73
CA ASP A 89 -0.64 -6.25 -10.11
C ASP A 89 -0.23 -7.73 -10.01
N ALA A 90 0.48 -8.26 -11.02
CA ALA A 90 1.03 -9.61 -11.03
C ALA A 90 1.99 -9.85 -9.86
N SER A 91 2.79 -8.84 -9.48
CA SER A 91 3.70 -8.89 -8.34
C SER A 91 3.01 -9.13 -6.99
N GLY A 92 1.72 -8.81 -6.90
CA GLY A 92 0.88 -9.11 -5.72
C GLY A 92 0.19 -10.47 -5.78
N MET A 93 0.33 -11.21 -6.86
CA MET A 93 -0.13 -12.59 -6.98
C MET A 93 0.97 -13.59 -6.65
N PHE A 94 2.13 -13.40 -7.27
CA PHE A 94 3.32 -14.25 -7.17
C PHE A 94 4.58 -13.39 -7.35
N PRO A 95 5.73 -13.74 -6.73
CA PRO A 95 6.97 -12.97 -6.86
C PRO A 95 7.41 -12.76 -8.31
N ILE A 96 7.79 -11.52 -8.61
CA ILE A 96 8.34 -11.11 -9.92
C ILE A 96 9.87 -11.02 -9.85
N ASP A 97 10.54 -11.50 -10.89
CA ASP A 97 11.93 -11.15 -11.15
C ASP A 97 11.99 -9.81 -11.91
N SER A 98 12.40 -8.74 -11.21
CA SER A 98 12.50 -7.41 -11.81
C SER A 98 13.53 -7.29 -12.96
N THR A 99 14.39 -8.31 -13.16
CA THR A 99 15.32 -8.31 -14.30
C THR A 99 14.65 -8.81 -15.59
N THR A 100 13.65 -9.65 -15.47
CA THR A 100 12.90 -10.22 -16.61
C THR A 100 11.53 -9.57 -16.79
N GLY A 101 10.97 -8.97 -15.73
CA GLY A 101 9.61 -8.46 -15.69
C GLY A 101 8.54 -9.57 -15.71
N ASP A 102 8.89 -10.80 -15.38
CA ASP A 102 7.99 -11.96 -15.32
C ASP A 102 8.13 -12.67 -13.98
N TYR A 103 7.31 -13.67 -13.71
CA TYR A 103 7.34 -14.45 -12.49
C TYR A 103 8.71 -15.10 -12.26
N ASP A 104 9.17 -15.12 -11.00
CA ASP A 104 10.47 -15.69 -10.62
C ASP A 104 10.49 -17.22 -10.87
N GLU A 105 11.25 -17.66 -11.86
CA GLU A 105 11.33 -19.06 -12.31
C GLU A 105 11.81 -20.00 -11.20
N LYS A 106 12.70 -19.53 -10.31
CA LYS A 106 13.17 -20.35 -9.18
C LYS A 106 12.02 -20.61 -8.22
N MET A 107 11.25 -19.56 -7.87
CA MET A 107 10.14 -19.69 -6.92
C MET A 107 8.96 -20.46 -7.53
N LEU A 108 8.71 -20.33 -8.85
CA LEU A 108 7.76 -21.21 -9.55
C LEU A 108 8.14 -22.70 -9.38
N GLY A 109 9.42 -23.04 -9.61
CA GLY A 109 9.92 -24.40 -9.41
C GLY A 109 9.80 -24.87 -7.95
N GLN A 110 10.14 -24.02 -6.98
CA GLN A 110 9.99 -24.32 -5.54
C GLN A 110 8.52 -24.58 -5.15
N PHE A 111 7.58 -23.82 -5.72
CA PHE A 111 6.16 -24.04 -5.47
C PHE A 111 5.68 -25.37 -6.08
N ASP A 112 6.06 -25.67 -7.32
CA ASP A 112 5.70 -26.92 -7.97
C ASP A 112 6.25 -28.14 -7.19
N GLU A 113 7.49 -28.06 -6.67
CA GLU A 113 8.07 -29.09 -5.80
C GLU A 113 7.29 -29.24 -4.48
N LEU A 114 6.88 -28.12 -3.88
CA LEU A 114 6.13 -28.09 -2.62
C LEU A 114 4.78 -28.80 -2.74
N VAL A 115 4.07 -28.62 -3.87
CA VAL A 115 2.74 -29.23 -4.10
C VAL A 115 2.80 -30.57 -4.86
N ALA A 116 3.96 -31.03 -5.30
CA ALA A 116 4.12 -32.29 -6.05
C ALA A 116 3.49 -33.53 -5.37
N PRO A 117 3.53 -33.67 -4.02
CA PRO A 117 2.91 -34.81 -3.34
C PRO A 117 1.39 -34.91 -3.55
N GLU A 118 0.70 -33.77 -3.84
CA GLU A 118 -0.74 -33.75 -4.06
C GLU A 118 -1.17 -34.29 -5.44
N GLY A 119 -0.21 -34.40 -6.41
CA GLY A 119 -0.43 -34.97 -7.71
C GLY A 119 -1.37 -34.18 -8.64
N PHE A 120 -1.39 -32.85 -8.52
CA PHE A 120 -2.18 -31.99 -9.41
C PHE A 120 -1.75 -32.11 -10.86
N ALA A 121 -2.71 -31.98 -11.79
CA ALA A 121 -2.44 -32.05 -13.23
C ALA A 121 -1.83 -30.73 -13.77
N TRP A 122 -1.96 -29.62 -13.03
CA TRP A 122 -1.43 -28.31 -13.37
C TRP A 122 -0.08 -28.03 -12.69
N LYS A 123 0.68 -27.14 -13.29
CA LYS A 123 1.80 -26.44 -12.67
C LYS A 123 1.45 -24.98 -12.45
N ILE A 124 2.10 -24.36 -11.48
CA ILE A 124 1.76 -22.97 -11.09
C ILE A 124 1.83 -22.02 -12.28
N LYS A 125 2.84 -22.13 -13.14
CA LYS A 125 3.00 -21.26 -14.31
C LYS A 125 1.85 -21.41 -15.32
N ASP A 126 1.26 -22.59 -15.44
CA ASP A 126 0.20 -22.88 -16.42
C ASP A 126 -1.14 -22.22 -16.03
N ILE A 127 -1.34 -21.93 -14.74
CA ILE A 127 -2.60 -21.39 -14.18
C ILE A 127 -2.52 -19.91 -13.82
N LEU A 128 -1.33 -19.29 -13.88
CA LEU A 128 -1.12 -17.86 -13.69
C LEU A 128 -1.47 -17.07 -14.97
N PRO A 129 -1.91 -15.80 -14.86
CA PRO A 129 -2.07 -14.91 -16.01
C PRO A 129 -0.72 -14.56 -16.64
N GLY A 130 -0.70 -14.26 -17.94
CA GLY A 130 0.48 -13.67 -18.58
C GLY A 130 0.78 -12.28 -18.03
N VAL A 131 2.07 -11.93 -17.94
CA VAL A 131 2.53 -10.63 -17.39
C VAL A 131 2.86 -9.69 -18.54
N LEU A 132 2.45 -8.43 -18.41
CA LEU A 132 2.72 -7.36 -19.37
C LEU A 132 3.24 -6.12 -18.62
N SER A 133 4.21 -5.43 -19.22
CA SER A 133 4.70 -4.14 -18.73
C SER A 133 3.82 -2.97 -19.21
N ALA A 134 3.83 -1.87 -18.50
CA ALA A 134 3.18 -0.65 -18.91
C ALA A 134 3.62 -0.23 -20.33
N GLY A 135 2.66 0.19 -21.15
CA GLY A 135 2.90 0.57 -22.55
C GLY A 135 2.86 -0.59 -23.56
N GLU A 136 2.70 -1.85 -23.10
CA GLU A 136 2.38 -2.98 -23.96
C GLU A 136 0.89 -3.03 -24.29
N ASP A 137 0.54 -3.75 -25.34
CA ASP A 137 -0.85 -3.90 -25.81
C ASP A 137 -1.48 -5.13 -25.14
N ALA A 138 -2.48 -4.91 -24.29
CA ALA A 138 -3.19 -5.98 -23.62
C ALA A 138 -4.45 -6.46 -24.37
N GLY A 139 -4.61 -6.06 -25.61
CA GLY A 139 -5.71 -6.44 -26.47
C GLY A 139 -6.70 -5.30 -26.73
N VAL A 140 -7.86 -5.67 -27.25
CA VAL A 140 -8.91 -4.72 -27.61
C VAL A 140 -10.22 -5.05 -26.93
N LEU A 141 -11.03 -4.03 -26.70
CA LEU A 141 -12.40 -4.19 -26.22
C LEU A 141 -13.22 -5.02 -27.22
N THR A 142 -13.81 -6.11 -26.76
CA THR A 142 -14.68 -6.95 -27.57
C THR A 142 -16.07 -6.35 -27.71
N GLU A 143 -16.90 -6.86 -28.63
CA GLU A 143 -18.31 -6.46 -28.73
C GLU A 143 -19.09 -6.75 -27.43
N GLU A 144 -18.82 -7.89 -26.79
CA GLU A 144 -19.42 -8.26 -25.52
C GLU A 144 -18.94 -7.35 -24.38
N GLY A 145 -17.64 -7.04 -24.35
CA GLY A 145 -17.06 -6.10 -23.40
C GLY A 145 -17.66 -4.71 -23.53
N ALA A 146 -17.80 -4.21 -24.77
CA ALA A 146 -18.44 -2.93 -25.02
C ALA A 146 -19.89 -2.88 -24.52
N LYS A 147 -20.68 -3.94 -24.76
CA LYS A 147 -22.07 -4.05 -24.28
C LYS A 147 -22.16 -4.12 -22.76
N LYS A 148 -21.18 -4.73 -22.08
CA LYS A 148 -21.15 -4.77 -20.60
C LYS A 148 -20.93 -3.39 -19.99
N LEU A 149 -20.12 -2.54 -20.64
CA LEU A 149 -19.79 -1.19 -20.18
C LEU A 149 -20.84 -0.15 -20.59
N ASP A 150 -21.41 -0.28 -21.78
CA ASP A 150 -22.35 0.68 -22.35
C ASP A 150 -23.53 0.00 -23.02
N VAL A 151 -24.63 -0.08 -22.29
CA VAL A 151 -25.91 -0.63 -22.79
C VAL A 151 -26.55 0.24 -23.89
N SER A 152 -26.11 1.50 -24.04
CA SER A 152 -26.62 2.41 -25.09
C SER A 152 -26.06 2.07 -26.49
N GLY A 153 -25.00 1.26 -26.56
CA GLY A 153 -24.34 0.84 -27.80
C GLY A 153 -23.50 1.94 -28.48
N LYS A 154 -23.19 3.02 -27.78
CA LYS A 154 -22.31 4.10 -28.28
C LYS A 154 -20.85 3.70 -28.23
N LEU A 155 -20.45 2.93 -27.19
CA LEU A 155 -19.09 2.41 -27.07
C LEU A 155 -18.89 1.27 -28.09
N GLN A 156 -17.91 1.42 -28.94
CA GLN A 156 -17.61 0.45 -30.00
C GLN A 156 -16.48 -0.50 -29.59
N ALA A 157 -16.55 -1.73 -30.06
CA ALA A 157 -15.46 -2.69 -29.97
C ALA A 157 -14.20 -2.20 -30.74
N GLY A 158 -13.05 -2.79 -30.43
CA GLY A 158 -11.78 -2.46 -31.09
C GLY A 158 -10.94 -1.39 -30.41
N THR A 159 -11.46 -0.72 -29.36
CA THR A 159 -10.64 0.19 -28.54
C THR A 159 -9.51 -0.59 -27.86
N ARG A 160 -8.27 -0.14 -28.02
CA ARG A 160 -7.09 -0.74 -27.37
C ARG A 160 -7.16 -0.59 -25.86
N VAL A 161 -6.73 -1.61 -25.13
CA VAL A 161 -6.75 -1.65 -23.68
C VAL A 161 -5.34 -1.89 -23.16
N CYS A 162 -4.90 -1.06 -22.20
CA CYS A 162 -3.61 -1.21 -21.54
C CYS A 162 -3.62 -2.40 -20.55
N PRO A 163 -2.44 -2.89 -20.12
CA PRO A 163 -2.34 -3.89 -19.07
C PRO A 163 -3.12 -3.47 -17.83
N PRO A 164 -3.93 -4.37 -17.26
CA PRO A 164 -4.70 -4.07 -16.04
C PRO A 164 -3.78 -4.01 -14.83
N GLU A 165 -3.93 -2.98 -14.00
CA GLU A 165 -3.09 -2.74 -12.84
C GLU A 165 -3.90 -2.64 -11.54
N GLY A 166 -3.21 -2.91 -10.44
CA GLY A 166 -3.69 -2.72 -9.09
C GLY A 166 -3.70 -1.25 -8.67
N ASP A 167 -4.39 -0.96 -7.55
CA ASP A 167 -4.52 0.38 -7.00
C ASP A 167 -3.18 0.96 -6.50
N ALA A 168 -2.25 0.12 -6.02
CA ALA A 168 -0.93 0.56 -5.59
C ALA A 168 -0.07 1.08 -6.76
N GLY A 169 0.08 0.29 -7.83
CA GLY A 169 0.85 0.70 -9.01
C GLY A 169 0.26 1.92 -9.72
N THR A 170 -1.07 1.96 -9.87
CA THR A 170 -1.74 3.15 -10.44
C THR A 170 -1.62 4.38 -9.54
N GLY A 171 -1.59 4.20 -8.21
CA GLY A 171 -1.33 5.28 -7.25
C GLY A 171 0.08 5.87 -7.41
N MET A 172 1.10 5.03 -7.62
CA MET A 172 2.46 5.50 -7.91
C MET A 172 2.54 6.31 -9.21
N VAL A 173 1.84 5.88 -10.26
CA VAL A 173 1.76 6.63 -11.52
C VAL A 173 1.05 7.97 -11.34
N ALA A 174 -0.05 7.98 -10.60
CA ALA A 174 -0.83 9.19 -10.33
C ALA A 174 -0.07 10.25 -9.51
N THR A 175 0.95 9.83 -8.78
CA THR A 175 1.80 10.70 -7.94
C THR A 175 3.20 10.93 -8.52
N ASN A 176 3.50 10.46 -9.72
CA ASN A 176 4.83 10.54 -10.35
C ASN A 176 5.96 9.95 -9.46
N SER A 177 5.69 8.82 -8.83
CA SER A 177 6.60 8.20 -7.85
C SER A 177 7.08 6.82 -8.26
N ILE A 178 7.37 6.62 -9.56
CA ILE A 178 7.84 5.34 -10.11
C ILE A 178 9.34 5.34 -10.43
N GLU A 179 10.03 6.44 -10.24
CA GLU A 179 11.46 6.55 -10.47
C GLU A 179 12.23 5.89 -9.32
N VAL A 180 13.36 5.28 -9.62
CA VAL A 180 14.26 4.71 -8.61
C VAL A 180 14.66 5.78 -7.59
N ARG A 181 14.74 5.43 -6.30
CA ARG A 181 15.00 6.32 -5.18
C ARG A 181 13.89 7.34 -4.91
N THR A 182 12.70 7.13 -5.49
CA THR A 182 11.49 7.87 -5.10
C THR A 182 10.46 6.93 -4.48
N GLY A 183 9.41 7.50 -3.96
CA GLY A 183 8.30 6.72 -3.45
C GLY A 183 7.09 7.56 -3.12
N ASN A 184 6.03 6.91 -2.68
CA ASN A 184 4.85 7.60 -2.17
C ASN A 184 4.44 7.11 -0.79
N VAL A 185 3.74 7.96 -0.06
CA VAL A 185 3.06 7.64 1.19
C VAL A 185 1.58 7.97 1.05
N SER A 186 0.75 6.94 1.11
CA SER A 186 -0.70 7.07 1.19
C SER A 186 -1.14 6.99 2.65
N ALA A 187 -1.68 8.08 3.20
CA ALA A 187 -2.05 8.17 4.61
C ALA A 187 -3.51 8.59 4.78
N GLY A 188 -4.34 7.62 5.10
CA GLY A 188 -5.77 7.72 5.39
C GLY A 188 -6.11 7.00 6.69
N THR A 189 -7.13 6.14 6.71
CA THR A 189 -7.46 5.25 7.83
C THR A 189 -6.29 4.32 8.16
N SER A 190 -5.64 3.77 7.14
CA SER A 190 -4.36 3.08 7.17
C SER A 190 -3.28 3.94 6.53
N VAL A 191 -2.01 3.55 6.66
CA VAL A 191 -0.89 4.19 5.98
C VAL A 191 0.00 3.15 5.33
N PHE A 192 0.47 3.44 4.12
CA PHE A 192 1.53 2.66 3.50
C PHE A 192 2.52 3.56 2.77
N ALA A 193 3.76 3.11 2.73
CA ALA A 193 4.82 3.70 1.92
C ALA A 193 5.26 2.70 0.87
N MET A 194 5.51 3.17 -0.34
CA MET A 194 6.07 2.40 -1.44
C MET A 194 7.34 3.09 -1.90
N ILE A 195 8.47 2.40 -1.84
CA ILE A 195 9.81 2.93 -2.17
C ILE A 195 10.36 2.13 -3.35
N VAL A 196 10.69 2.82 -4.45
CA VAL A 196 11.32 2.19 -5.62
C VAL A 196 12.81 2.00 -5.33
N LEU A 197 13.24 0.74 -5.36
CA LEU A 197 14.57 0.34 -4.93
C LEU A 197 15.58 0.36 -6.10
N GLU A 198 16.82 0.76 -5.82
CA GLU A 198 17.96 0.54 -6.73
C GLU A 198 18.41 -0.92 -6.76
N ASN A 199 18.36 -1.59 -5.61
CA ASN A 199 18.85 -2.94 -5.43
C ASN A 199 17.83 -3.78 -4.66
N ARG A 200 17.85 -5.10 -4.86
CA ARG A 200 17.05 -6.03 -4.07
C ARG A 200 17.47 -6.00 -2.61
N LEU A 201 16.53 -6.23 -1.70
CA LEU A 201 16.82 -6.39 -0.27
C LEU A 201 17.70 -7.62 -0.05
N LYS A 202 18.58 -7.56 0.97
CA LYS A 202 19.54 -8.63 1.30
C LYS A 202 18.88 -9.89 1.87
N LYS A 203 17.70 -9.74 2.47
CA LYS A 203 16.91 -10.83 3.07
C LYS A 203 15.43 -10.51 3.03
N ALA A 204 14.59 -11.50 3.30
CA ALA A 204 13.16 -11.33 3.52
C ALA A 204 12.87 -10.68 4.89
N TYR A 205 11.96 -9.72 4.90
CA TYR A 205 11.45 -9.07 6.12
C TYR A 205 9.93 -9.21 6.17
N ARG A 206 9.38 -9.69 7.28
CA ARG A 206 7.92 -9.86 7.43
C ARG A 206 7.15 -8.53 7.42
N GLN A 207 7.84 -7.44 7.69
CA GLN A 207 7.28 -6.09 7.73
C GLN A 207 7.28 -5.39 6.35
N ILE A 208 7.94 -5.99 5.35
CA ILE A 208 8.12 -5.39 4.03
C ILE A 208 7.60 -6.34 2.96
N ASP A 209 6.68 -5.85 2.16
CA ASP A 209 6.18 -6.56 0.99
C ASP A 209 6.94 -6.09 -0.25
N MET A 210 7.43 -7.04 -1.03
CA MET A 210 8.13 -6.75 -2.27
C MET A 210 7.15 -6.87 -3.44
N VAL A 211 6.82 -5.73 -4.05
CA VAL A 211 6.00 -5.61 -5.26
C VAL A 211 6.81 -4.93 -6.37
N THR A 212 6.17 -4.54 -7.47
CA THR A 212 6.84 -3.81 -8.54
C THR A 212 6.07 -2.56 -8.96
N THR A 213 6.79 -1.63 -9.62
CA THR A 213 6.15 -0.58 -10.41
C THR A 213 5.45 -1.19 -11.63
N PRO A 214 4.56 -0.45 -12.34
CA PRO A 214 3.97 -0.92 -13.60
C PRO A 214 4.95 -1.18 -14.75
N VAL A 215 6.24 -0.87 -14.58
CA VAL A 215 7.31 -1.19 -15.52
C VAL A 215 8.26 -2.28 -15.01
N GLY A 216 8.01 -2.84 -13.81
CA GLY A 216 8.73 -3.99 -13.27
C GLY A 216 9.86 -3.66 -12.29
N ASP A 217 10.12 -2.37 -11.99
CA ASP A 217 11.13 -2.00 -10.99
C ASP A 217 10.71 -2.46 -9.61
N ALA A 218 11.66 -2.95 -8.80
CA ALA A 218 11.38 -3.46 -7.46
C ALA A 218 10.90 -2.35 -6.52
N VAL A 219 9.84 -2.63 -5.78
CA VAL A 219 9.27 -1.71 -4.78
C VAL A 219 9.17 -2.39 -3.43
N ALA A 220 9.73 -1.76 -2.40
CA ALA A 220 9.49 -2.13 -1.02
C ALA A 220 8.26 -1.40 -0.49
N MET A 221 7.26 -2.14 -0.04
CA MET A 221 6.05 -1.58 0.56
C MET A 221 6.01 -1.89 2.06
N VAL A 222 5.86 -0.85 2.87
CA VAL A 222 5.53 -0.95 4.30
C VAL A 222 4.07 -0.55 4.45
N HIS A 223 3.23 -1.45 4.91
CA HIS A 223 1.81 -1.20 5.14
C HIS A 223 1.49 -1.28 6.63
N CYS A 224 0.78 -0.29 7.16
CA CYS A 224 0.31 -0.23 8.54
C CYS A 224 -1.21 -0.06 8.57
N ASN A 225 -1.85 -0.80 9.47
CA ASN A 225 -3.32 -0.83 9.55
C ASN A 225 -3.92 0.44 10.16
N ASN A 226 -3.14 1.18 10.95
CA ASN A 226 -3.62 2.28 11.78
C ASN A 226 -2.92 3.59 11.41
N CYS A 227 -3.70 4.66 11.14
CA CYS A 227 -3.17 5.99 10.87
C CYS A 227 -4.06 7.10 11.44
N THR A 228 -5.01 7.66 10.67
CA THR A 228 -5.73 8.89 11.06
C THR A 228 -6.96 8.68 11.94
N SER A 229 -7.40 7.45 12.19
CA SER A 229 -8.64 7.17 12.95
C SER A 229 -8.64 7.78 14.36
N GLU A 230 -7.50 7.70 15.07
CA GLU A 230 -7.36 8.30 16.39
C GLU A 230 -7.36 9.83 16.34
N ILE A 231 -6.78 10.42 15.31
CA ILE A 231 -6.84 11.87 15.09
C ILE A 231 -8.29 12.33 14.96
N ASN A 232 -9.10 11.60 14.20
CA ASN A 232 -10.52 11.91 14.03
C ASN A 232 -11.27 11.85 15.36
N ALA A 233 -11.01 10.85 16.19
CA ALA A 233 -11.62 10.73 17.53
C ALA A 233 -11.30 11.96 18.42
N TRP A 234 -10.06 12.44 18.38
CA TRP A 234 -9.68 13.65 19.11
C TRP A 234 -10.36 14.92 18.53
N VAL A 235 -10.46 15.04 17.20
CA VAL A 235 -11.16 16.16 16.54
C VAL A 235 -12.64 16.15 16.94
N ASP A 236 -13.28 15.00 16.96
CA ASP A 236 -14.67 14.84 17.38
C ASP A 236 -14.86 15.26 18.84
N LEU A 237 -13.97 14.84 19.74
CA LEU A 237 -14.00 15.24 21.15
C LEU A 237 -13.89 16.77 21.32
N PHE A 238 -12.98 17.42 20.59
CA PHE A 238 -12.87 18.89 20.61
C PHE A 238 -14.06 19.58 19.98
N SER A 239 -14.69 18.98 18.98
CA SER A 239 -15.94 19.46 18.40
C SER A 239 -17.09 19.41 19.41
N GLU A 240 -17.22 18.32 20.16
CA GLU A 240 -18.20 18.18 21.25
C GLU A 240 -17.97 19.23 22.35
N TYR A 241 -16.70 19.45 22.74
CA TYR A 241 -16.35 20.49 23.69
C TYR A 241 -16.74 21.90 23.20
N SER A 242 -16.48 22.22 21.95
CA SER A 242 -16.84 23.50 21.35
C SER A 242 -18.36 23.73 21.39
N LYS A 243 -19.14 22.70 21.03
CA LYS A 243 -20.61 22.75 21.12
C LYS A 243 -21.10 22.94 22.54
N LEU A 244 -20.48 22.27 23.52
CA LEU A 244 -20.80 22.44 24.96
C LEU A 244 -20.57 23.88 25.42
N MET A 245 -19.53 24.55 24.87
CA MET A 245 -19.22 25.95 25.17
C MET A 245 -20.08 26.96 24.39
N GLY A 246 -21.02 26.46 23.56
CA GLY A 246 -21.87 27.31 22.73
C GLY A 246 -21.15 27.94 21.53
N ILE A 247 -20.03 27.34 21.12
CA ILE A 247 -19.25 27.79 19.97
C ILE A 247 -19.54 26.85 18.80
N GLU A 248 -20.23 27.33 17.79
CA GLU A 248 -20.46 26.60 16.54
C GLU A 248 -19.28 26.82 15.59
N VAL A 249 -18.54 25.78 15.28
CA VAL A 249 -17.40 25.78 14.35
C VAL A 249 -17.58 24.61 13.37
N ALA A 250 -17.31 24.83 12.10
CA ALA A 250 -17.32 23.76 11.11
C ALA A 250 -16.23 22.72 11.43
N PRO A 251 -16.49 21.41 11.27
CA PRO A 251 -15.51 20.38 11.55
C PRO A 251 -14.18 20.57 10.83
N GLU A 252 -14.21 21.04 9.59
CA GLU A 252 -13.03 21.31 8.76
C GLU A 252 -12.17 22.42 9.37
N GLU A 253 -12.77 23.44 9.98
CA GLU A 253 -12.07 24.52 10.64
C GLU A 253 -11.43 24.06 11.95
N ILE A 254 -12.10 23.19 12.71
CA ILE A 254 -11.53 22.58 13.92
C ILE A 254 -10.30 21.75 13.52
N PHE A 255 -10.45 20.91 12.48
CA PHE A 255 -9.37 20.06 11.96
C PHE A 255 -8.15 20.90 11.55
N ASP A 256 -8.35 21.95 10.74
CA ASP A 256 -7.29 22.86 10.30
C ASP A 256 -6.56 23.50 11.49
N LYS A 257 -7.30 24.05 12.44
CA LYS A 257 -6.73 24.69 13.62
C LYS A 257 -5.93 23.74 14.50
N LEU A 258 -6.46 22.55 14.76
CA LEU A 258 -5.80 21.53 15.58
C LEU A 258 -4.51 21.02 14.92
N PHE A 259 -4.53 20.75 13.60
CA PHE A 259 -3.34 20.34 12.88
C PHE A 259 -2.24 21.40 12.92
N LYS A 260 -2.59 22.67 12.72
CA LYS A 260 -1.63 23.79 12.80
C LYS A 260 -1.04 23.97 14.20
N GLN A 261 -1.77 23.63 15.26
CA GLN A 261 -1.23 23.65 16.63
C GLN A 261 -0.03 22.70 16.79
N ALA A 262 -0.03 21.55 16.12
CA ALA A 262 1.08 20.60 16.18
C ALA A 262 2.43 21.21 15.78
N LEU A 263 2.43 22.22 14.91
CA LEU A 263 3.67 22.90 14.51
C LEU A 263 4.28 23.78 15.61
N LEU A 264 3.52 24.15 16.63
CA LEU A 264 3.95 24.98 17.77
C LEU A 264 4.45 24.15 18.96
N ALA A 265 4.42 22.82 18.84
CA ALA A 265 4.77 21.89 19.91
C ALA A 265 6.28 21.74 20.10
N GLU A 266 6.65 21.18 21.24
CA GLU A 266 8.01 20.63 21.46
C GLU A 266 8.30 19.57 20.41
N LYS A 267 9.52 19.56 19.91
CA LYS A 267 9.88 18.69 18.77
C LYS A 267 9.82 17.20 19.08
N ASP A 268 10.03 16.82 20.34
CA ASP A 268 9.97 15.45 20.87
C ASP A 268 8.58 15.02 21.37
N GLY A 269 7.56 15.88 21.22
CA GLY A 269 6.21 15.64 21.75
C GLY A 269 6.03 15.94 23.25
N GLY A 270 7.05 16.52 23.91
CA GLY A 270 6.94 17.05 25.27
C GLY A 270 6.68 16.00 26.35
N GLY A 271 7.17 14.79 26.21
CA GLY A 271 7.02 13.70 27.18
C GLY A 271 5.67 12.97 27.13
N ILE A 272 4.97 13.04 26.01
CA ILE A 272 3.74 12.30 25.72
C ILE A 272 4.06 11.19 24.74
N VAL A 273 3.43 10.02 24.91
CA VAL A 273 3.45 8.88 23.97
C VAL A 273 2.02 8.43 23.76
N ALA A 274 1.66 8.10 22.53
CA ALA A 274 0.34 7.56 22.22
C ALA A 274 0.44 6.40 21.22
N TYR A 275 -0.58 5.57 21.21
CA TYR A 275 -0.82 4.51 20.22
C TYR A 275 -2.21 4.69 19.63
N ASN A 276 -2.31 4.55 18.33
CA ASN A 276 -3.54 4.69 17.55
C ASN A 276 -4.07 3.33 17.07
N TYR A 277 -3.78 2.26 17.78
CA TYR A 277 -4.06 0.89 17.37
C TYR A 277 -5.52 0.53 17.63
N PHE A 278 -6.40 0.81 16.66
CA PHE A 278 -7.78 0.34 16.63
C PHE A 278 -7.89 -1.12 16.18
N SER A 279 -6.86 -1.63 15.53
CA SER A 279 -6.73 -3.01 15.08
C SER A 279 -5.31 -3.50 15.33
N GLY A 280 -5.03 -4.76 15.00
CA GLY A 280 -3.67 -5.29 15.02
C GLY A 280 -2.73 -4.48 14.12
N GLU A 281 -1.44 -4.46 14.49
CA GLU A 281 -0.38 -3.76 13.76
C GLU A 281 0.82 -4.70 13.58
N HIS A 282 0.85 -5.39 12.46
CA HIS A 282 1.85 -6.44 12.21
C HIS A 282 3.28 -5.91 12.13
N VAL A 283 3.48 -4.65 11.71
CA VAL A 283 4.82 -4.03 11.64
C VAL A 283 5.46 -3.98 13.03
N THR A 284 4.67 -3.79 14.08
CA THR A 284 5.12 -3.77 15.48
C THR A 284 4.78 -5.04 16.27
N GLY A 285 4.23 -6.07 15.60
CA GLY A 285 3.98 -7.39 16.16
C GLY A 285 2.74 -7.47 17.06
N PHE A 286 1.66 -6.77 16.72
CA PHE A 286 0.39 -6.82 17.42
C PHE A 286 -0.71 -7.42 16.56
N GLU A 287 -1.44 -8.40 17.08
CA GLU A 287 -2.65 -8.98 16.45
C GLU A 287 -3.91 -8.18 16.77
N GLU A 288 -3.94 -7.52 17.94
CA GLU A 288 -4.96 -6.58 18.37
C GLU A 288 -4.31 -5.30 18.89
N GLY A 289 -5.06 -4.21 19.01
CA GLY A 289 -4.59 -2.94 19.55
C GLY A 289 -5.56 -2.31 20.54
N ARG A 290 -5.05 -1.32 21.27
CA ARG A 290 -5.83 -0.44 22.16
C ARG A 290 -5.35 1.00 21.95
N PRO A 291 -6.21 1.93 21.54
CA PRO A 291 -5.84 3.35 21.54
C PRO A 291 -5.43 3.78 22.95
N LEU A 292 -4.22 4.32 23.08
CA LEU A 292 -3.60 4.57 24.36
C LEU A 292 -2.87 5.91 24.37
N LEU A 293 -3.00 6.67 25.47
CA LEU A 293 -2.21 7.86 25.71
C LEU A 293 -1.53 7.77 27.08
N VAL A 294 -0.21 7.89 27.08
CA VAL A 294 0.63 7.87 28.28
C VAL A 294 1.51 9.10 28.33
N ARG A 295 1.80 9.60 29.50
CA ARG A 295 2.68 10.76 29.68
C ARG A 295 3.58 10.61 30.90
N GLU A 296 4.75 11.20 30.81
CA GLU A 296 5.67 11.36 31.93
C GLU A 296 5.06 12.31 32.98
N THR A 297 5.49 12.19 34.25
CA THR A 297 4.99 13.04 35.35
C THR A 297 5.27 14.53 35.12
N ASN A 298 6.35 14.84 34.43
CA ASN A 298 6.80 16.19 34.07
C ASN A 298 6.49 16.57 32.61
N ALA A 299 5.67 15.79 31.93
CA ALA A 299 5.30 16.08 30.54
C ALA A 299 4.64 17.46 30.40
N LYS A 300 4.99 18.16 29.34
CA LYS A 300 4.33 19.40 28.94
C LYS A 300 3.00 19.09 28.26
N PHE A 301 2.00 18.73 29.07
CA PHE A 301 0.68 18.34 28.59
C PHE A 301 -0.14 19.57 28.20
N ASN A 302 -0.10 19.93 26.91
CA ASN A 302 -0.83 21.03 26.30
C ASN A 302 -1.35 20.64 24.92
N LEU A 303 -2.21 21.46 24.33
CA LEU A 303 -2.84 21.17 23.04
C LEU A 303 -1.84 21.02 21.89
N PRO A 304 -0.82 21.87 21.72
CA PRO A 304 0.20 21.67 20.69
C PRO A 304 0.89 20.32 20.78
N ASN A 305 1.38 19.91 21.96
CA ASN A 305 2.09 18.65 22.14
C ASN A 305 1.16 17.46 21.96
N LEU A 306 -0.09 17.52 22.44
CA LEU A 306 -1.07 16.48 22.18
C LEU A 306 -1.26 16.26 20.66
N MET A 307 -1.49 17.35 19.91
CA MET A 307 -1.74 17.23 18.46
C MET A 307 -0.50 16.76 17.70
N ARG A 308 0.70 17.20 18.07
CA ARG A 308 1.94 16.69 17.47
C ARG A 308 2.10 15.20 17.70
N VAL A 309 1.86 14.72 18.92
CA VAL A 309 1.97 13.30 19.26
C VAL A 309 0.94 12.47 18.50
N GLN A 310 -0.28 12.97 18.28
CA GLN A 310 -1.26 12.27 17.44
C GLN A 310 -0.77 12.13 15.99
N LEU A 311 -0.17 13.19 15.42
CA LEU A 311 0.41 13.13 14.08
C LEU A 311 1.65 12.22 14.03
N TYR A 312 2.49 12.23 15.05
CA TYR A 312 3.67 11.35 15.15
C TYR A 312 3.26 9.87 15.26
N THR A 313 2.28 9.58 16.11
CA THR A 313 1.76 8.24 16.34
C THR A 313 1.16 7.64 15.08
N ALA A 314 0.47 8.45 14.26
CA ALA A 314 -0.07 8.04 12.97
C ALA A 314 1.02 7.52 12.01
N LEU A 315 2.27 7.93 12.19
CA LEU A 315 3.43 7.49 11.41
C LEU A 315 4.35 6.52 12.18
N GLY A 316 4.10 6.24 13.46
CA GLY A 316 5.01 5.50 14.32
C GLY A 316 5.30 4.07 13.83
N ALA A 317 4.28 3.32 13.49
CA ALA A 317 4.45 1.98 12.91
C ALA A 317 5.11 2.04 11.53
N LEU A 318 4.70 2.99 10.68
CA LEU A 318 5.31 3.20 9.35
C LEU A 318 6.81 3.48 9.47
N LYS A 319 7.20 4.39 10.37
CA LYS A 319 8.61 4.70 10.61
C LYS A 319 9.40 3.48 11.08
N THR A 320 8.81 2.65 11.94
CA THR A 320 9.42 1.40 12.40
C THR A 320 9.74 0.46 11.23
N GLY A 321 8.81 0.31 10.29
CA GLY A 321 9.04 -0.49 9.08
C GLY A 321 10.04 0.16 8.11
N LEU A 322 9.94 1.47 7.88
CA LEU A 322 10.87 2.21 7.02
C LEU A 322 12.30 2.23 7.56
N ASP A 323 12.49 2.18 8.88
CA ASP A 323 13.82 2.11 9.49
C ASP A 323 14.56 0.82 9.11
N ILE A 324 13.86 -0.27 8.80
CA ILE A 324 14.47 -1.47 8.22
C ILE A 324 15.15 -1.11 6.88
N LEU A 325 14.44 -0.40 6.00
CA LEU A 325 14.99 0.02 4.71
C LEU A 325 16.17 1.00 4.89
N PHE A 326 15.99 2.04 5.70
CA PHE A 326 16.97 3.11 5.83
C PHE A 326 18.18 2.72 6.68
N LYS A 327 17.97 2.01 7.80
CA LYS A 327 19.04 1.71 8.77
C LYS A 327 19.70 0.35 8.53
N GLU A 328 18.96 -0.70 8.16
CA GLU A 328 19.53 -2.04 7.92
C GLU A 328 19.96 -2.22 6.46
N GLU A 329 19.06 -1.95 5.52
CA GLU A 329 19.31 -2.14 4.08
C GLU A 329 20.06 -0.99 3.41
N LYS A 330 20.13 0.20 4.07
CA LYS A 330 20.77 1.41 3.56
C LYS A 330 20.17 1.91 2.25
N VAL A 331 18.87 1.75 2.10
CA VAL A 331 18.14 2.30 0.96
C VAL A 331 18.18 3.82 1.02
N GLU A 332 18.55 4.43 -0.10
CA GLU A 332 18.53 5.88 -0.27
C GLU A 332 17.26 6.31 -0.98
N VAL A 333 16.67 7.44 -0.54
CA VAL A 333 15.44 8.00 -1.10
C VAL A 333 15.62 9.50 -1.27
N ASP A 334 15.42 9.97 -2.51
CA ASP A 334 15.63 11.38 -2.85
C ASP A 334 14.36 12.23 -2.63
N SER A 335 13.19 11.64 -2.80
CA SER A 335 11.91 12.32 -2.60
C SER A 335 10.75 11.36 -2.33
N ILE A 336 9.76 11.84 -1.56
CA ILE A 336 8.51 11.13 -1.28
C ILE A 336 7.32 12.00 -1.69
N PHE A 337 6.31 11.37 -2.28
CA PHE A 337 5.05 11.99 -2.63
C PHE A 337 3.96 11.56 -1.66
N GLY A 338 3.43 12.52 -0.88
CA GLY A 338 2.34 12.29 0.08
C GLY A 338 0.97 12.44 -0.54
N HIS A 339 0.01 11.59 -0.16
CA HIS A 339 -1.40 11.77 -0.48
C HIS A 339 -2.30 11.16 0.60
N GLY A 340 -3.61 11.50 0.55
CA GLY A 340 -4.59 11.05 1.54
C GLY A 340 -4.88 12.07 2.63
N GLY A 341 -5.79 11.72 3.54
CA GLY A 341 -6.35 12.64 4.54
C GLY A 341 -5.34 13.29 5.49
N TYR A 342 -4.25 12.59 5.77
CA TYR A 342 -3.15 13.12 6.59
C TYR A 342 -2.50 14.39 6.01
N PHE A 343 -2.53 14.54 4.70
CA PHE A 343 -1.92 15.67 3.97
C PHE A 343 -2.92 16.78 3.60
N THR A 344 -4.17 16.68 4.01
CA THR A 344 -5.23 17.66 3.65
C THR A 344 -4.89 19.07 4.13
N ILE A 345 -4.25 19.22 5.29
CA ILE A 345 -3.82 20.52 5.80
C ILE A 345 -2.42 20.84 5.28
N LYS A 346 -2.39 21.79 4.35
CA LYS A 346 -1.19 22.20 3.63
C LYS A 346 -0.01 22.48 4.57
N GLY A 347 1.12 21.85 4.28
CA GLY A 347 2.39 22.03 4.99
C GLY A 347 2.49 21.31 6.33
N VAL A 348 1.42 20.82 6.95
CA VAL A 348 1.48 20.17 8.27
C VAL A 348 1.94 18.71 8.12
N GLY A 349 1.14 17.87 7.49
CA GLY A 349 1.48 16.44 7.29
C GLY A 349 2.80 16.25 6.56
N GLN A 350 3.08 17.08 5.56
CA GLN A 350 4.36 17.08 4.83
C GLN A 350 5.55 17.33 5.76
N LYS A 351 5.47 18.37 6.61
CA LYS A 351 6.56 18.71 7.54
C LYS A 351 6.80 17.61 8.57
N ILE A 352 5.73 17.02 9.09
CA ILE A 352 5.81 15.92 10.03
C ILE A 352 6.46 14.69 9.37
N LEU A 353 6.02 14.32 8.16
CA LEU A 353 6.58 13.17 7.45
C LEU A 353 8.05 13.44 7.05
N ALA A 354 8.37 14.63 6.52
CA ALA A 354 9.75 14.97 6.16
C ALA A 354 10.70 14.86 7.36
N GLY A 355 10.27 15.35 8.54
CA GLY A 355 11.01 15.15 9.80
C GLY A 355 11.13 13.69 10.21
N ALA A 356 10.07 12.89 10.05
CA ALA A 356 10.06 11.48 10.43
C ALA A 356 11.04 10.62 9.60
N ILE A 357 11.17 10.89 8.31
CA ILE A 357 11.95 10.06 7.39
C ILE A 357 13.23 10.73 6.88
N ASN A 358 13.49 11.97 7.26
CA ASN A 358 14.63 12.78 6.81
C ASN A 358 14.77 12.83 5.28
N THR A 359 13.65 13.05 4.59
CA THR A 359 13.57 13.07 3.13
C THR A 359 12.61 14.17 2.69
N PRO A 360 12.85 14.88 1.56
CA PRO A 360 11.91 15.84 1.01
C PRO A 360 10.55 15.22 0.72
N VAL A 361 9.47 15.91 1.10
CA VAL A 361 8.09 15.45 0.87
C VAL A 361 7.31 16.44 0.03
N SER A 362 6.74 15.95 -1.07
CA SER A 362 5.86 16.70 -1.97
C SER A 362 4.41 16.23 -1.86
N VAL A 363 3.45 17.12 -2.07
CA VAL A 363 2.03 16.76 -2.26
C VAL A 363 1.56 17.42 -3.56
N MET A 364 1.05 16.59 -4.46
CA MET A 364 0.53 17.03 -5.76
C MET A 364 -0.94 17.46 -5.62
N GLU A 365 -1.37 18.47 -6.38
CA GLU A 365 -2.79 18.89 -6.40
C GLU A 365 -3.72 17.77 -6.89
N THR A 366 -3.23 16.92 -7.80
CA THR A 366 -3.94 15.76 -8.36
C THR A 366 -3.91 14.51 -7.48
N ALA A 367 -3.27 14.56 -6.32
CA ALA A 367 -3.10 13.40 -5.43
C ALA A 367 -4.44 12.80 -4.93
N GLY A 368 -5.55 13.53 -5.03
CA GLY A 368 -6.90 13.06 -4.70
C GLY A 368 -7.55 12.17 -5.76
N GLU A 369 -7.07 12.19 -7.01
CA GLU A 369 -7.69 11.46 -8.14
C GLU A 369 -7.29 9.96 -8.19
N GLY A 370 -6.22 9.60 -7.52
CA GLY A 370 -5.83 8.23 -7.20
C GLY A 370 -5.70 7.28 -8.40
N GLY A 371 -6.11 6.03 -8.19
CA GLY A 371 -5.92 4.94 -9.14
C GLY A 371 -6.63 5.12 -10.49
N ALA A 372 -7.77 5.81 -10.53
CA ALA A 372 -8.50 6.07 -11.79
C ALA A 372 -7.68 7.00 -12.73
N TRP A 373 -7.03 8.02 -12.17
CA TRP A 373 -6.12 8.88 -12.91
C TRP A 373 -4.88 8.12 -13.37
N GLY A 374 -4.28 7.32 -12.49
CA GLY A 374 -3.10 6.52 -12.81
C GLY A 374 -3.33 5.54 -13.96
N ILE A 375 -4.44 4.80 -13.97
CA ILE A 375 -4.73 3.88 -15.09
C ILE A 375 -5.03 4.62 -16.39
N ALA A 376 -5.65 5.80 -16.33
CA ALA A 376 -5.86 6.64 -17.51
C ALA A 376 -4.53 7.14 -18.10
N ILE A 377 -3.57 7.50 -17.26
CA ILE A 377 -2.21 7.84 -17.68
C ILE A 377 -1.52 6.63 -18.33
N LEU A 378 -1.61 5.43 -17.75
CA LEU A 378 -1.04 4.21 -18.35
C LEU A 378 -1.64 3.90 -19.72
N ALA A 379 -2.95 4.08 -19.88
CA ALA A 379 -3.61 3.94 -21.18
C ALA A 379 -3.13 5.00 -22.16
N SER A 380 -2.97 6.25 -21.74
CA SER A 380 -2.43 7.34 -22.56
C SER A 380 -0.98 7.06 -22.95
N TYR A 381 -0.14 6.60 -22.05
CA TYR A 381 1.24 6.20 -22.33
C TYR A 381 1.30 5.10 -23.41
N MET A 382 0.51 4.05 -23.28
CA MET A 382 0.46 2.97 -24.28
C MET A 382 0.20 3.47 -25.70
N VAL A 383 -0.68 4.47 -25.83
CA VAL A 383 -1.11 4.98 -27.15
C VAL A 383 -0.17 6.07 -27.70
N ASN A 384 0.39 6.91 -26.83
CA ASN A 384 1.05 8.15 -27.21
C ASN A 384 2.57 8.14 -27.01
N LYS A 385 3.14 7.13 -26.35
CA LYS A 385 4.59 7.06 -26.12
C LYS A 385 5.36 7.10 -27.44
N LYS A 386 6.48 7.81 -27.45
CA LYS A 386 7.43 7.82 -28.55
C LYS A 386 8.31 6.58 -28.52
N ASP A 387 8.92 6.25 -29.65
CA ASP A 387 9.86 5.13 -29.72
C ASP A 387 10.99 5.30 -28.69
N GLY A 388 11.17 4.31 -27.82
CA GLY A 388 12.20 4.34 -26.76
C GLY A 388 11.88 5.22 -25.56
N GLN A 389 10.71 5.88 -25.49
CA GLN A 389 10.33 6.69 -24.34
C GLN A 389 9.92 5.81 -23.17
N SER A 390 10.59 5.98 -22.02
CA SER A 390 10.21 5.31 -20.76
C SER A 390 8.92 5.90 -20.18
N LEU A 391 8.27 5.16 -19.28
CA LEU A 391 7.13 5.68 -18.54
C LEU A 391 7.55 6.84 -17.63
N GLN A 392 8.73 6.75 -17.00
CA GLN A 392 9.31 7.81 -16.17
C GLN A 392 9.45 9.12 -16.94
N ASP A 393 10.05 9.05 -18.15
CA ASP A 393 10.18 10.21 -19.03
C ASP A 393 8.82 10.79 -19.47
N TYR A 394 7.86 9.92 -19.79
CA TYR A 394 6.52 10.32 -20.16
C TYR A 394 5.80 11.05 -19.02
N LEU A 395 5.88 10.53 -17.81
CA LEU A 395 5.31 11.17 -16.64
C LEU A 395 5.96 12.53 -16.37
N SER A 396 7.26 12.57 -16.25
CA SER A 396 7.99 13.77 -15.84
C SER A 396 7.93 14.88 -16.88
N ASN A 397 7.99 14.56 -18.18
CA ASN A 397 8.12 15.56 -19.25
C ASN A 397 6.81 15.91 -19.95
N GLU A 398 5.78 15.05 -19.89
CA GLU A 398 4.51 15.28 -20.58
C GLU A 398 3.32 15.42 -19.62
N VAL A 399 3.17 14.50 -18.65
CA VAL A 399 2.02 14.52 -17.75
C VAL A 399 2.18 15.56 -16.65
N PHE A 400 3.33 15.56 -15.98
CA PHE A 400 3.60 16.41 -14.81
C PHE A 400 4.55 17.56 -15.08
N ALA A 401 4.92 17.83 -16.34
CA ALA A 401 5.88 18.88 -16.73
C ALA A 401 5.57 20.27 -16.16
N ASN A 402 4.31 20.60 -15.95
CA ASN A 402 3.85 21.89 -15.41
C ASN A 402 3.20 21.75 -14.02
N GLN A 403 3.27 20.58 -13.40
CA GLN A 403 2.71 20.33 -12.09
C GLN A 403 3.85 20.20 -11.07
N HIS A 404 4.10 21.26 -10.34
CA HIS A 404 5.08 21.27 -9.27
C HIS A 404 4.33 21.20 -7.95
N GLY A 405 4.37 20.05 -7.29
CA GLY A 405 3.95 19.92 -5.90
C GLY A 405 4.78 20.85 -5.01
N GLU A 406 4.19 21.36 -3.93
CA GLU A 406 4.97 22.08 -2.91
C GLU A 406 5.88 21.07 -2.20
N VAL A 407 7.19 21.29 -2.27
CA VAL A 407 8.20 20.46 -1.60
C VAL A 407 8.46 21.01 -0.22
N VAL A 408 8.46 20.16 0.78
CA VAL A 408 8.89 20.48 2.14
C VAL A 408 10.16 19.70 2.45
N GLU A 409 11.25 20.45 2.67
CA GLU A 409 12.52 19.88 3.08
C GLU A 409 12.50 19.45 4.55
N PRO A 410 13.25 18.40 4.94
CA PRO A 410 13.36 17.99 6.33
C PRO A 410 14.11 19.06 7.16
N ASP A 411 13.50 19.49 8.27
CA ASP A 411 14.15 20.36 9.24
C ASP A 411 14.95 19.51 10.24
N PRO A 412 16.26 19.75 10.44
CA PRO A 412 17.08 18.94 11.35
C PRO A 412 16.55 18.86 12.79
N GLU A 413 15.87 19.90 13.30
CA GLU A 413 15.27 19.87 14.63
C GLU A 413 14.02 18.98 14.66
N ASP A 414 13.22 18.98 13.59
CA ASP A 414 12.06 18.09 13.48
C ASP A 414 12.52 16.63 13.31
N VAL A 415 13.59 16.36 12.55
CA VAL A 415 14.20 15.02 12.43
C VAL A 415 14.66 14.52 13.80
N LYS A 416 15.45 15.31 14.52
CA LYS A 416 15.93 14.93 15.85
C LYS A 416 14.79 14.72 16.83
N GLY A 417 13.78 15.60 16.83
CA GLY A 417 12.65 15.49 17.72
C GLY A 417 11.79 14.24 17.43
N PHE A 418 11.64 13.87 16.15
CA PHE A 418 10.95 12.65 15.78
C PHE A 418 11.75 11.40 16.19
N ASP A 419 13.07 11.40 16.02
CA ASP A 419 13.92 10.29 16.46
C ASP A 419 13.85 10.10 17.98
N GLU A 420 13.85 11.17 18.78
CA GLU A 420 13.63 11.10 20.23
C GLU A 420 12.25 10.56 20.60
N PHE A 421 11.20 10.93 19.85
CA PHE A 421 9.86 10.41 20.02
C PHE A 421 9.79 8.90 19.68
N ILE A 422 10.32 8.47 18.53
CA ILE A 422 10.21 7.07 18.09
C ILE A 422 10.99 6.11 19.00
N GLU A 423 12.07 6.55 19.64
CA GLU A 423 12.75 5.77 20.66
C GLU A 423 11.84 5.51 21.87
N LYS A 424 11.13 6.55 22.36
CA LYS A 424 10.16 6.41 23.46
C LYS A 424 8.98 5.54 23.02
N TYR A 425 8.44 5.77 21.84
CA TYR A 425 7.35 4.99 21.25
C TYR A 425 7.71 3.50 21.21
N THR A 426 8.88 3.15 20.68
CA THR A 426 9.33 1.75 20.61
C THR A 426 9.49 1.11 22.00
N LYS A 427 10.08 1.82 22.97
CA LYS A 427 10.22 1.33 24.35
C LYS A 427 8.87 1.10 25.03
N CYS A 428 7.90 1.98 24.76
CA CYS A 428 6.57 1.94 25.38
C CYS A 428 5.60 0.95 24.70
N LEU A 429 5.97 0.26 23.63
CA LEU A 429 5.17 -0.84 23.05
C LEU A 429 4.85 -1.93 24.08
N ALA A 430 5.68 -2.07 25.13
CA ALA A 430 5.40 -2.95 26.24
C ALA A 430 4.13 -2.54 27.04
N ILE A 431 3.81 -1.24 27.09
CA ILE A 431 2.60 -0.72 27.74
C ILE A 431 1.38 -1.05 26.88
N GLU A 432 1.48 -0.87 25.55
CA GLU A 432 0.44 -1.26 24.62
C GLU A 432 0.16 -2.78 24.71
N ARG A 433 1.20 -3.60 24.81
CA ARG A 433 1.04 -5.06 25.02
C ARG A 433 0.29 -5.38 26.30
N ALA A 434 0.65 -4.72 27.41
CA ALA A 434 -0.07 -4.89 28.67
C ALA A 434 -1.53 -4.40 28.57
N ALA A 435 -1.80 -3.34 27.80
CA ALA A 435 -3.17 -2.88 27.56
C ALA A 435 -3.98 -3.92 26.76
N VAL A 436 -3.41 -4.51 25.71
CA VAL A 436 -4.06 -5.58 24.93
C VAL A 436 -4.37 -6.80 25.82
N GLU A 437 -3.43 -7.20 26.68
CA GLU A 437 -3.57 -8.37 27.57
C GLU A 437 -4.60 -8.18 28.69
N ASN A 438 -4.83 -6.96 29.15
CA ASN A 438 -5.63 -6.68 30.35
C ASN A 438 -6.93 -5.89 30.11
N LEU A 439 -7.10 -5.29 28.92
CA LEU A 439 -8.31 -4.57 28.54
C LEU A 439 -9.05 -5.35 27.46
N GLU A 440 -10.05 -6.12 27.86
CA GLU A 440 -10.84 -6.94 26.93
C GLU A 440 -11.59 -6.08 25.91
N ASN A 441 -11.62 -6.55 24.66
CA ASN A 441 -12.44 -6.00 23.60
C ASN A 441 -13.84 -6.62 23.70
N THR A 442 -14.78 -5.91 24.32
CA THR A 442 -16.14 -6.38 24.59
C THR A 442 -17.11 -6.20 23.40
N ARG A 443 -16.60 -6.06 22.16
CA ARG A 443 -17.43 -5.90 20.95
C ARG A 443 -17.22 -7.01 19.94
#